data_6a1997933e89d0ab45c1f3ef73ef090d
#
_entry.id   6a1997933e89d0ab45c1f3ef73ef090d
#
_cell.length_a   1.000
_cell.length_b   1.000
_cell.length_c   1.000
_cell.angle_alpha   90.00
_cell.angle_beta   90.00
_cell.angle_gamma   90.00
#
_symmetry.space_group_name_H-M   'P 1'
#
loop_
_entity.id
_entity.type
_entity.pdbx_description
1 polymer ?
#
loop_
_entity_poly.entity_id
_entity_poly.type
_entity_poly.pdbx_seq_one_letter_code
_entity_poly.pdbx_strand_id
1 'polypeptide(L)'
;MPNTSRRRMLRTFSALPLAGLVSALPVVARAAEFSYKYGNNLPLAHPLNVRAKEAADEIREKSKGRVDIAIFPNNQLGGDTDMLAQVRAGGIQFFTPSSLVIATLVPSAAINAVGFAFNDYDEVWRAMDGSVGAYVRAAIRKSRLYAFEKMWDNGFRQTTSSKAPIASAADMADLKIRVPVSPLSISMFKALGAAPTSLQFSEVYSALQTKIVDAQENPLPIIQVAKLYEVQKYCSLTNHIWDGFWFIANGAAWDRLPKDMQAIVAGAINGAGVRQRGDIRKLNQSVQSDLESKGLKFNKVAADSFRAKLRDAGFYKNWKGRFGPQAWGVLEQAVGKLA
;
A
#
# COMPACT_ATOMS: atom_id res chain seq x y z
N MET A 1 27.12 73.04 -50.30
CA MET A 1 26.58 73.54 -51.59
C MET A 1 25.78 72.35 -52.19
N PRO A 2 24.69 72.60 -52.87
CA PRO A 2 23.48 71.92 -52.69
C PRO A 2 23.17 70.96 -53.85
N ASN A 3 22.19 70.11 -53.75
CA ASN A 3 21.09 70.17 -54.69
C ASN A 3 19.91 69.29 -54.36
N THR A 4 18.78 69.85 -54.45
CA THR A 4 17.44 69.42 -54.37
C THR A 4 17.02 68.51 -55.53
N SER A 5 16.19 67.52 -55.28
CA SER A 5 15.18 67.12 -56.26
C SER A 5 13.99 66.42 -55.59
N ARG A 6 12.88 67.13 -55.66
CA ARG A 6 11.53 66.63 -55.34
C ARG A 6 11.08 65.68 -56.44
N ARG A 7 10.56 64.52 -56.12
CA ARG A 7 9.58 63.81 -56.96
C ARG A 7 8.47 63.25 -56.10
N ARG A 8 7.29 63.75 -56.39
CA ARG A 8 5.97 63.26 -56.01
C ARG A 8 5.79 61.83 -56.56
N MET A 9 5.25 60.92 -55.80
CA MET A 9 4.54 59.76 -56.31
C MET A 9 3.33 59.42 -55.46
N LEU A 10 2.32 59.21 -56.18
CA LEU A 10 0.92 58.94 -55.90
C LEU A 10 0.64 57.96 -54.76
N ARG A 11 -0.43 58.30 -54.03
CA ARG A 11 -1.14 57.45 -53.08
C ARG A 11 -1.97 56.40 -53.85
N THR A 12 -1.67 55.12 -53.64
CA THR A 12 -2.61 54.03 -53.92
C THR A 12 -3.08 53.46 -52.57
N PHE A 13 -4.35 53.67 -52.25
CA PHE A 13 -5.03 53.01 -51.15
C PHE A 13 -5.30 51.58 -51.56
N SER A 14 -4.63 50.61 -50.97
CA SER A 14 -4.97 49.18 -51.00
C SER A 14 -5.73 48.85 -49.72
N ALA A 15 -7.02 48.53 -49.85
CA ALA A 15 -7.84 48.00 -48.80
C ALA A 15 -7.37 46.58 -48.45
N LEU A 16 -6.84 46.38 -47.23
CA LEU A 16 -6.59 45.05 -46.68
C LEU A 16 -7.88 44.53 -46.02
N PRO A 17 -8.24 43.26 -46.24
CA PRO A 17 -9.37 42.66 -45.55
C PRO A 17 -9.02 42.45 -44.07
N LEU A 18 -9.93 42.87 -43.18
CA LEU A 18 -9.89 42.59 -41.75
C LEU A 18 -10.09 41.07 -41.56
N ALA A 19 -9.00 40.31 -41.51
CA ALA A 19 -9.04 38.92 -41.02
C ALA A 19 -9.27 38.97 -39.53
N GLY A 20 -10.42 38.47 -39.09
CA GLY A 20 -10.81 38.39 -37.69
C GLY A 20 -9.81 37.56 -36.89
N LEU A 21 -9.01 38.21 -36.02
CA LEU A 21 -8.25 37.56 -34.97
C LEU A 21 -9.29 36.97 -33.98
N VAL A 22 -9.58 35.70 -34.12
CA VAL A 22 -10.18 34.92 -33.03
C VAL A 22 -9.12 34.85 -31.95
N SER A 23 -9.22 35.74 -30.97
CA SER A 23 -8.40 35.70 -29.74
C SER A 23 -8.76 34.41 -29.01
N ALA A 24 -7.94 33.38 -29.19
CA ALA A 24 -7.93 32.23 -28.29
C ALA A 24 -7.61 32.77 -26.89
N LEU A 25 -8.64 32.97 -26.09
CA LEU A 25 -8.44 33.29 -24.67
C LEU A 25 -7.61 32.15 -24.06
N PRO A 26 -6.49 32.47 -23.37
CA PRO A 26 -5.75 31.44 -22.69
C PRO A 26 -6.70 30.77 -21.67
N VAL A 27 -6.91 29.48 -21.82
CA VAL A 27 -7.58 28.68 -20.79
C VAL A 27 -6.68 28.80 -19.56
N VAL A 28 -7.05 29.71 -18.66
CA VAL A 28 -6.40 29.84 -17.35
C VAL A 28 -6.66 28.49 -16.67
N ALA A 29 -5.62 27.67 -16.54
CA ALA A 29 -5.68 26.44 -15.78
C ALA A 29 -6.06 26.83 -14.34
N ARG A 30 -7.33 26.66 -14.00
CA ARG A 30 -7.83 26.95 -12.64
C ARG A 30 -7.16 25.95 -11.70
N ALA A 31 -6.46 26.45 -10.66
CA ALA A 31 -5.94 25.59 -9.63
C ALA A 31 -7.07 24.74 -9.03
N ALA A 32 -6.78 23.47 -8.74
CA ALA A 32 -7.78 22.58 -8.18
C ALA A 32 -8.29 23.15 -6.82
N GLU A 33 -9.59 23.03 -6.62
CA GLU A 33 -10.25 23.46 -5.36
C GLU A 33 -9.74 22.63 -4.16
N PHE A 34 -9.49 21.35 -4.42
CA PHE A 34 -8.94 20.40 -3.45
C PHE A 34 -7.67 19.78 -4.03
N SER A 35 -6.50 20.27 -3.60
CA SER A 35 -5.20 19.72 -3.93
C SER A 35 -4.72 18.83 -2.80
N TYR A 36 -4.60 17.53 -3.06
CA TYR A 36 -4.29 16.52 -2.07
C TYR A 36 -2.97 15.79 -2.37
N LYS A 37 -2.27 15.38 -1.31
CA LYS A 37 -1.08 14.56 -1.38
C LYS A 37 -1.42 13.12 -0.98
N TYR A 38 -0.96 12.18 -1.78
CA TYR A 38 -1.03 10.76 -1.49
C TYR A 38 0.36 10.17 -1.37
N GLY A 39 0.68 9.57 -0.21
CA GLY A 39 1.95 8.89 0.05
C GLY A 39 1.80 7.38 0.11
N ASN A 40 2.85 6.65 -0.28
CA ASN A 40 3.00 5.22 -0.03
C ASN A 40 4.49 4.81 -0.04
N ASN A 41 4.78 3.61 0.45
CA ASN A 41 6.14 3.10 0.61
C ASN A 41 6.65 2.28 -0.59
N LEU A 42 5.83 2.04 -1.63
CA LEU A 42 6.15 1.11 -2.71
C LEU A 42 6.81 1.79 -3.90
N PRO A 43 7.72 1.09 -4.60
CA PRO A 43 8.28 1.57 -5.87
C PRO A 43 7.20 1.77 -6.94
N LEU A 44 7.45 2.69 -7.88
CA LEU A 44 6.51 3.04 -8.97
C LEU A 44 6.01 1.85 -9.78
N ALA A 45 6.87 0.84 -9.97
CA ALA A 45 6.53 -0.34 -10.76
C ALA A 45 5.50 -1.27 -10.08
N HIS A 46 5.22 -1.08 -8.79
CA HIS A 46 4.23 -1.91 -8.10
C HIS A 46 2.81 -1.62 -8.60
N PRO A 47 1.95 -2.65 -8.82
CA PRO A 47 0.58 -2.47 -9.30
C PRO A 47 -0.26 -1.46 -8.51
N LEU A 48 0.02 -1.30 -7.21
CA LEU A 48 -0.62 -0.28 -6.38
C LEU A 48 -0.43 1.13 -6.96
N ASN A 49 0.80 1.50 -7.35
CA ASN A 49 1.08 2.84 -7.89
C ASN A 49 0.48 3.04 -9.28
N VAL A 50 0.46 2.00 -10.12
CA VAL A 50 -0.19 2.03 -11.43
C VAL A 50 -1.69 2.35 -11.26
N ARG A 51 -2.38 1.60 -10.39
CA ARG A 51 -3.81 1.78 -10.17
C ARG A 51 -4.15 3.05 -9.37
N ALA A 52 -3.27 3.47 -8.48
CA ALA A 52 -3.44 4.75 -7.77
C ALA A 52 -3.36 5.94 -8.74
N LYS A 53 -2.44 5.87 -9.74
CA LYS A 53 -2.37 6.89 -10.78
C LYS A 53 -3.63 6.92 -11.63
N GLU A 54 -4.13 5.77 -12.07
CA GLU A 54 -5.40 5.69 -12.80
C GLU A 54 -6.55 6.29 -11.98
N ALA A 55 -6.63 5.98 -10.69
CA ALA A 55 -7.65 6.56 -9.81
C ALA A 55 -7.52 8.09 -9.70
N ALA A 56 -6.30 8.61 -9.59
CA ALA A 56 -6.06 10.05 -9.51
C ALA A 56 -6.45 10.75 -10.81
N ASP A 57 -6.11 10.16 -11.97
CA ASP A 57 -6.49 10.69 -13.29
C ASP A 57 -8.03 10.66 -13.47
N GLU A 58 -8.69 9.56 -13.10
CA GLU A 58 -10.15 9.41 -13.12
C GLU A 58 -10.86 10.44 -12.22
N ILE A 59 -10.32 10.67 -11.02
CA ILE A 59 -10.83 11.68 -10.07
C ILE A 59 -10.72 13.06 -10.69
N ARG A 60 -9.57 13.41 -11.24
CA ARG A 60 -9.34 14.70 -11.87
C ARG A 60 -10.31 14.95 -13.05
N GLU A 61 -10.47 13.94 -13.89
CA GLU A 61 -11.40 14.02 -15.03
C GLU A 61 -12.86 14.18 -14.57
N LYS A 62 -13.36 13.27 -13.73
CA LYS A 62 -14.75 13.25 -13.27
C LYS A 62 -15.10 14.46 -12.41
N SER A 63 -14.15 14.99 -11.64
CA SER A 63 -14.33 16.22 -10.85
C SER A 63 -14.18 17.50 -11.69
N LYS A 64 -13.89 17.39 -13.00
CA LYS A 64 -13.58 18.52 -13.89
C LYS A 64 -12.43 19.38 -13.35
N GLY A 65 -11.41 18.74 -12.78
CA GLY A 65 -10.23 19.37 -12.20
C GLY A 65 -10.44 19.99 -10.82
N ARG A 66 -11.60 19.81 -10.19
CA ARG A 66 -11.84 20.34 -8.84
C ARG A 66 -11.04 19.61 -7.77
N VAL A 67 -10.81 18.30 -7.95
CA VAL A 67 -9.96 17.48 -7.06
C VAL A 67 -8.75 17.03 -7.84
N ASP A 68 -7.55 17.30 -7.29
CA ASP A 68 -6.27 16.86 -7.83
C ASP A 68 -5.47 16.13 -6.76
N ILE A 69 -4.89 14.97 -7.09
CA ILE A 69 -4.15 14.13 -6.15
C ILE A 69 -2.73 13.92 -6.69
N ALA A 70 -1.76 14.54 -6.03
CA ALA A 70 -0.34 14.32 -6.30
C ALA A 70 0.17 13.07 -5.56
N ILE A 71 0.81 12.15 -6.29
CA ILE A 71 1.27 10.86 -5.77
C ILE A 71 2.75 10.92 -5.43
N PHE A 72 3.11 10.47 -4.22
CA PHE A 72 4.46 10.43 -3.67
C PHE A 72 4.79 8.98 -3.25
N PRO A 73 5.30 8.15 -4.18
CA PRO A 73 5.65 6.76 -3.91
C PRO A 73 7.00 6.62 -3.21
N ASN A 74 7.38 5.38 -2.90
CA ASN A 74 8.73 5.02 -2.47
C ASN A 74 9.26 5.84 -1.27
N ASN A 75 8.40 6.04 -0.25
CA ASN A 75 8.75 6.78 0.97
C ASN A 75 9.18 8.24 0.76
N GLN A 76 8.79 8.90 -0.35
CA GLN A 76 9.18 10.30 -0.61
C GLN A 76 8.70 11.28 0.45
N LEU A 77 7.67 10.93 1.21
CA LEU A 77 7.12 11.76 2.30
C LEU A 77 7.52 11.27 3.70
N GLY A 78 8.50 10.37 3.79
CA GLY A 78 8.97 9.77 5.03
C GLY A 78 8.65 8.27 5.12
N GLY A 79 9.07 7.63 6.22
CA GLY A 79 8.78 6.23 6.50
C GLY A 79 7.30 5.97 6.78
N ASP A 80 6.91 4.70 6.92
CA ASP A 80 5.52 4.30 7.13
C ASP A 80 4.87 4.97 8.34
N THR A 81 5.59 5.02 9.46
CA THR A 81 5.09 5.66 10.70
C THR A 81 5.02 7.17 10.60
N ASP A 82 5.95 7.79 9.84
CA ASP A 82 5.94 9.23 9.58
C ASP A 82 4.74 9.62 8.73
N MET A 83 4.48 8.87 7.64
CA MET A 83 3.32 9.10 6.79
C MET A 83 2.00 8.83 7.54
N LEU A 84 1.96 7.84 8.45
CA LEU A 84 0.79 7.59 9.29
C LEU A 84 0.52 8.78 10.25
N ALA A 85 1.56 9.33 10.84
CA ALA A 85 1.45 10.53 11.67
C ALA A 85 0.99 11.76 10.85
N GLN A 86 1.58 11.95 9.67
CA GLN A 86 1.23 13.05 8.76
C GLN A 86 -0.21 12.97 8.25
N VAL A 87 -0.71 11.77 7.86
CA VAL A 87 -2.10 11.64 7.41
C VAL A 87 -3.08 11.89 8.56
N ARG A 88 -2.74 11.48 9.76
CA ARG A 88 -3.54 11.78 10.95
C ARG A 88 -3.58 13.28 11.27
N ALA A 89 -2.45 13.96 11.13
CA ALA A 89 -2.32 15.41 11.38
C ALA A 89 -2.84 16.28 10.22
N GLY A 90 -3.05 15.72 9.01
CA GLY A 90 -3.48 16.44 7.82
C GLY A 90 -2.33 17.01 6.98
N GLY A 91 -1.08 16.69 7.28
CA GLY A 91 0.09 17.06 6.46
C GLY A 91 0.10 16.40 5.09
N ILE A 92 -0.43 15.17 5.00
CA ILE A 92 -0.83 14.50 3.77
C ILE A 92 -2.31 14.10 3.88
N GLN A 93 -2.99 13.97 2.74
CA GLN A 93 -4.42 13.71 2.75
C GLN A 93 -4.77 12.24 2.53
N PHE A 94 -3.91 11.51 1.80
CA PHE A 94 -4.10 10.07 1.55
C PHE A 94 -2.82 9.29 1.83
N PHE A 95 -2.99 8.06 2.31
CA PHE A 95 -1.90 7.12 2.55
C PHE A 95 -2.40 5.68 2.38
N THR A 96 -1.54 4.76 1.92
CA THR A 96 -1.85 3.33 1.84
C THR A 96 -0.90 2.51 2.71
N PRO A 97 -1.10 2.49 4.04
CA PRO A 97 -0.33 1.62 4.92
C PRO A 97 -0.78 0.16 4.83
N SER A 98 0.16 -0.76 5.07
CA SER A 98 -0.16 -2.12 5.49
C SER A 98 -1.01 -2.11 6.77
N SER A 99 -1.90 -3.08 6.92
CA SER A 99 -2.69 -3.26 8.15
C SER A 99 -1.81 -3.43 9.39
N LEU A 100 -0.63 -4.01 9.22
CA LEU A 100 0.37 -4.16 10.28
C LEU A 100 0.90 -2.81 10.79
N VAL A 101 1.10 -1.85 9.90
CA VAL A 101 1.57 -0.50 10.24
C VAL A 101 0.47 0.32 10.90
N ILE A 102 -0.74 0.32 10.33
CA ILE A 102 -1.86 1.09 10.88
C ILE A 102 -2.26 0.60 12.28
N ALA A 103 -1.93 -0.65 12.62
CA ALA A 103 -2.17 -1.23 13.94
C ALA A 103 -1.36 -0.56 15.07
N THR A 104 -0.33 0.20 14.75
CA THR A 104 0.38 1.03 15.75
C THR A 104 -0.50 2.17 16.27
N LEU A 105 -1.51 2.59 15.49
CA LEU A 105 -2.50 3.60 15.85
C LEU A 105 -3.87 2.97 16.19
N VAL A 106 -4.28 1.96 15.43
CA VAL A 106 -5.58 1.28 15.52
C VAL A 106 -5.32 -0.22 15.68
N PRO A 107 -5.13 -0.74 16.91
CA PRO A 107 -4.70 -2.12 17.14
C PRO A 107 -5.54 -3.17 16.41
N SER A 108 -6.87 -2.98 16.33
CA SER A 108 -7.78 -3.88 15.61
C SER A 108 -7.56 -3.95 14.11
N ALA A 109 -6.82 -2.99 13.52
CA ALA A 109 -6.49 -3.03 12.09
C ALA A 109 -5.59 -4.21 11.72
N ALA A 110 -4.85 -4.80 12.67
CA ALA A 110 -4.04 -5.99 12.42
C ALA A 110 -4.85 -7.31 12.51
N ILE A 111 -6.15 -7.28 12.71
CA ILE A 111 -6.96 -8.51 12.90
C ILE A 111 -6.88 -9.45 11.69
N ASN A 112 -6.78 -8.92 10.48
CA ASN A 112 -6.60 -9.70 9.25
C ASN A 112 -5.20 -10.29 9.11
N ALA A 113 -4.23 -9.85 9.92
CA ALA A 113 -2.86 -10.32 9.89
C ALA A 113 -2.55 -11.32 11.02
N VAL A 114 -3.55 -11.83 11.72
CA VAL A 114 -3.36 -12.93 12.67
C VAL A 114 -2.73 -14.12 11.94
N GLY A 115 -1.64 -14.65 12.48
CA GLY A 115 -0.88 -15.71 11.83
C GLY A 115 -1.74 -16.90 11.41
N PHE A 116 -1.64 -17.29 10.15
CA PHE A 116 -2.36 -18.40 9.54
C PHE A 116 -3.89 -18.34 9.65
N ALA A 117 -4.47 -17.14 9.79
CA ALA A 117 -5.92 -16.98 9.87
C ALA A 117 -6.62 -17.30 8.55
N PHE A 118 -6.02 -16.96 7.41
CA PHE A 118 -6.60 -17.20 6.09
C PHE A 118 -5.87 -18.33 5.36
N ASN A 119 -6.63 -19.17 4.65
CA ASN A 119 -6.10 -20.25 3.83
C ASN A 119 -5.93 -19.83 2.37
N ASP A 120 -6.82 -18.96 1.86
CA ASP A 120 -6.88 -18.55 0.46
C ASP A 120 -7.47 -17.15 0.28
N TYR A 121 -7.47 -16.68 -0.97
CA TYR A 121 -8.01 -15.37 -1.33
C TYR A 121 -9.54 -15.29 -1.27
N ASP A 122 -10.27 -16.40 -1.38
CA ASP A 122 -11.72 -16.38 -1.29
C ASP A 122 -12.17 -16.12 0.15
N GLU A 123 -11.49 -16.73 1.12
CA GLU A 123 -11.67 -16.40 2.54
C GLU A 123 -11.30 -14.95 2.84
N VAL A 124 -10.17 -14.48 2.30
CA VAL A 124 -9.71 -13.10 2.47
C VAL A 124 -10.77 -12.10 2.01
N TRP A 125 -11.23 -12.22 0.77
CA TRP A 125 -12.14 -11.21 0.23
C TRP A 125 -13.53 -11.30 0.83
N ARG A 126 -14.00 -12.49 1.18
CA ARG A 126 -15.24 -12.67 1.93
C ARG A 126 -15.18 -11.95 3.29
N ALA A 127 -14.06 -12.06 4.01
CA ALA A 127 -13.86 -11.41 5.29
C ALA A 127 -13.68 -9.88 5.15
N MET A 128 -12.78 -9.45 4.24
CA MET A 128 -12.38 -8.04 4.14
C MET A 128 -13.41 -7.16 3.41
N ASP A 129 -14.16 -7.70 2.49
CA ASP A 129 -15.33 -7.02 1.90
C ASP A 129 -16.59 -7.16 2.77
N GLY A 130 -16.54 -8.06 3.77
CA GLY A 130 -17.62 -8.35 4.73
C GLY A 130 -17.42 -7.72 6.11
N SER A 131 -17.79 -8.50 7.13
CA SER A 131 -17.89 -8.04 8.53
C SER A 131 -16.52 -7.65 9.14
N VAL A 132 -15.45 -8.37 8.82
CA VAL A 132 -14.10 -8.05 9.33
C VAL A 132 -13.66 -6.67 8.83
N GLY A 133 -13.76 -6.43 7.51
CA GLY A 133 -13.40 -5.15 6.94
C GLY A 133 -14.29 -4.01 7.44
N ALA A 134 -15.59 -4.22 7.59
CA ALA A 134 -16.51 -3.23 8.17
C ALA A 134 -16.13 -2.87 9.60
N TYR A 135 -15.80 -3.87 10.43
CA TYR A 135 -15.34 -3.66 11.80
C TYR A 135 -14.07 -2.80 11.85
N VAL A 136 -13.09 -3.14 11.02
CA VAL A 136 -11.81 -2.41 10.98
C VAL A 136 -12.01 -0.96 10.50
N ARG A 137 -12.79 -0.74 9.43
CA ARG A 137 -13.09 0.62 8.94
C ARG A 137 -13.77 1.48 10.02
N ALA A 138 -14.70 0.91 10.79
CA ALA A 138 -15.33 1.60 11.90
C ALA A 138 -14.32 1.97 13.01
N ALA A 139 -13.34 1.10 13.29
CA ALA A 139 -12.27 1.40 14.25
C ALA A 139 -11.32 2.50 13.72
N ILE A 140 -10.94 2.46 12.45
CA ILE A 140 -10.12 3.48 11.80
C ILE A 140 -10.82 4.85 11.87
N ARG A 141 -12.13 4.89 11.65
CA ARG A 141 -12.91 6.14 11.71
C ARG A 141 -12.84 6.82 13.08
N LYS A 142 -12.82 6.04 14.17
CA LYS A 142 -12.66 6.58 15.54
C LYS A 142 -11.31 7.26 15.76
N SER A 143 -10.30 6.98 14.94
CA SER A 143 -8.97 7.59 15.01
C SER A 143 -8.80 8.82 14.13
N ARG A 144 -9.93 9.44 13.70
CA ARG A 144 -9.98 10.63 12.82
C ARG A 144 -9.43 10.38 11.40
N LEU A 145 -9.47 9.13 10.97
CA LEU A 145 -9.12 8.72 9.62
C LEU A 145 -10.37 8.19 8.91
N TYR A 146 -10.37 8.21 7.59
CA TYR A 146 -11.38 7.56 6.76
C TYR A 146 -10.71 6.42 6.00
N ALA A 147 -11.25 5.22 6.05
CA ALA A 147 -10.77 4.09 5.25
C ALA A 147 -11.77 3.80 4.13
N PHE A 148 -11.27 3.68 2.90
CA PHE A 148 -12.10 3.32 1.76
C PHE A 148 -12.59 1.88 1.87
N GLU A 149 -13.67 1.57 1.16
CA GLU A 149 -14.39 0.30 1.35
C GLU A 149 -13.55 -0.90 0.90
N LYS A 150 -12.93 -0.81 -0.28
CA LYS A 150 -12.17 -1.91 -0.85
C LYS A 150 -10.72 -1.86 -0.40
N MET A 151 -10.32 -2.85 0.40
CA MET A 151 -8.93 -3.05 0.76
C MET A 151 -8.13 -3.48 -0.47
N TRP A 152 -6.93 -2.95 -0.65
CA TRP A 152 -6.03 -3.29 -1.74
C TRP A 152 -5.16 -4.49 -1.34
N ASP A 153 -4.79 -5.33 -2.30
CA ASP A 153 -4.02 -6.54 -2.02
C ASP A 153 -2.53 -6.22 -1.85
N ASN A 154 -1.95 -6.66 -0.74
CA ASN A 154 -0.51 -6.78 -0.59
C ASN A 154 -0.09 -8.23 -0.90
N GLY A 155 -0.79 -9.20 -0.34
CA GLY A 155 -0.64 -10.62 -0.60
C GLY A 155 -0.29 -11.47 0.61
N PHE A 156 -0.20 -12.77 0.38
CA PHE A 156 0.34 -13.72 1.36
C PHE A 156 1.85 -13.52 1.50
N ARG A 157 2.29 -13.37 2.74
CA ARG A 157 3.69 -13.06 3.07
C ARG A 157 4.52 -14.34 3.16
N GLN A 158 5.71 -14.30 2.56
CA GLN A 158 6.69 -15.37 2.52
C GLN A 158 7.93 -14.94 3.30
N THR A 159 8.67 -15.90 3.85
CA THR A 159 9.90 -15.60 4.57
C THR A 159 11.11 -15.82 3.66
N THR A 160 12.00 -14.81 3.53
CA THR A 160 13.27 -14.97 2.83
C THR A 160 14.43 -14.99 3.83
N SER A 161 15.52 -15.68 3.45
CA SER A 161 16.74 -15.80 4.25
C SER A 161 18.00 -15.78 3.38
N SER A 162 19.07 -15.19 3.90
CA SER A 162 20.40 -15.25 3.29
C SER A 162 21.22 -16.49 3.70
N LYS A 163 20.82 -17.18 4.78
CA LYS A 163 21.58 -18.28 5.39
C LYS A 163 21.13 -19.66 4.94
N ALA A 164 19.88 -20.01 5.18
CA ALA A 164 19.33 -21.33 4.95
C ALA A 164 17.85 -21.28 4.60
N PRO A 165 17.29 -22.28 3.91
CA PRO A 165 15.86 -22.40 3.74
C PRO A 165 15.18 -22.69 5.09
N ILE A 166 13.95 -22.23 5.25
CA ILE A 166 13.11 -22.49 6.42
C ILE A 166 12.09 -23.55 6.02
N ALA A 167 12.19 -24.76 6.54
CA ALA A 167 11.28 -25.86 6.22
C ALA A 167 10.20 -26.06 7.30
N SER A 168 10.49 -25.70 8.54
CA SER A 168 9.61 -25.86 9.69
C SER A 168 9.76 -24.73 10.71
N ALA A 169 8.92 -24.71 11.75
CA ALA A 169 9.02 -23.73 12.82
C ALA A 169 10.33 -23.86 13.62
N ALA A 170 10.99 -25.02 13.63
CA ALA A 170 12.27 -25.21 14.30
C ALA A 170 13.38 -24.34 13.66
N ASP A 171 13.32 -24.14 12.35
CA ASP A 171 14.31 -23.34 11.61
C ASP A 171 14.19 -21.83 11.88
N MET A 172 13.17 -21.40 12.61
CA MET A 172 13.02 -20.02 13.07
C MET A 172 13.87 -19.70 14.32
N ALA A 173 14.41 -20.71 15.00
CA ALA A 173 15.16 -20.49 16.23
C ALA A 173 16.34 -19.52 15.99
N ASP A 174 16.37 -18.45 16.80
CA ASP A 174 17.40 -17.40 16.79
C ASP A 174 17.60 -16.69 15.44
N LEU A 175 16.67 -16.88 14.47
CA LEU A 175 16.74 -16.21 13.18
C LEU A 175 16.58 -14.71 13.35
N LYS A 176 17.62 -13.95 13.02
CA LYS A 176 17.56 -12.47 12.98
C LYS A 176 16.70 -12.05 11.79
N ILE A 177 15.45 -11.74 12.06
CA ILE A 177 14.48 -11.40 11.02
C ILE A 177 13.96 -9.98 11.16
N ARG A 178 13.97 -9.24 10.05
CA ARG A 178 13.26 -7.96 9.99
C ARG A 178 11.75 -8.20 9.91
N VAL A 179 11.01 -7.49 10.71
CA VAL A 179 9.54 -7.41 10.62
C VAL A 179 9.11 -5.96 10.47
N PRO A 180 7.91 -5.67 9.91
CA PRO A 180 7.37 -4.31 9.89
C PRO A 180 7.18 -3.76 11.30
N VAL A 181 6.98 -2.44 11.39
CA VAL A 181 6.66 -1.77 12.67
C VAL A 181 5.26 -2.21 13.10
N SER A 182 5.20 -3.37 13.76
CA SER A 182 3.95 -4.02 14.16
C SER A 182 4.13 -4.87 15.44
N PRO A 183 3.39 -4.56 16.50
CA PRO A 183 3.41 -5.38 17.73
C PRO A 183 3.00 -6.83 17.47
N LEU A 184 2.06 -7.08 16.53
CA LEU A 184 1.62 -8.42 16.16
C LEU A 184 2.74 -9.22 15.50
N SER A 185 3.42 -8.64 14.51
CA SER A 185 4.54 -9.31 13.83
C SER A 185 5.68 -9.63 14.79
N ILE A 186 6.07 -8.68 15.63
CA ILE A 186 7.09 -8.90 16.68
C ILE A 186 6.69 -10.07 17.59
N SER A 187 5.43 -10.06 18.07
CA SER A 187 4.92 -11.11 18.95
C SER A 187 4.90 -12.48 18.28
N MET A 188 4.49 -12.53 17.00
CA MET A 188 4.41 -13.78 16.24
C MET A 188 5.79 -14.40 16.03
N PHE A 189 6.76 -13.63 15.55
CA PHE A 189 8.10 -14.16 15.29
C PHE A 189 8.85 -14.50 16.58
N LYS A 190 8.62 -13.78 17.68
CA LYS A 190 9.09 -14.21 19.02
C LYS A 190 8.47 -15.54 19.46
N ALA A 191 7.18 -15.74 19.25
CA ALA A 191 6.49 -16.99 19.57
C ALA A 191 7.01 -18.17 18.74
N LEU A 192 7.49 -17.91 17.52
CA LEU A 192 8.17 -18.91 16.68
C LEU A 192 9.63 -19.18 17.11
N GLY A 193 10.19 -18.41 18.05
CA GLY A 193 11.56 -18.55 18.52
C GLY A 193 12.58 -17.70 17.76
N ALA A 194 12.15 -16.84 16.84
CA ALA A 194 13.03 -15.95 16.11
C ALA A 194 13.43 -14.70 16.92
N ALA A 195 14.45 -13.99 16.45
CA ALA A 195 14.91 -12.70 16.95
C ALA A 195 14.44 -11.56 16.02
N PRO A 196 13.18 -11.08 16.14
CA PRO A 196 12.64 -10.07 15.25
C PRO A 196 13.20 -8.68 15.57
N THR A 197 13.63 -7.98 14.52
CA THR A 197 13.98 -6.55 14.54
C THR A 197 12.94 -5.77 13.74
N SER A 198 12.30 -4.79 14.39
CA SER A 198 11.29 -3.94 13.77
C SER A 198 11.97 -2.78 13.05
N LEU A 199 11.85 -2.71 11.70
CA LEU A 199 12.43 -1.66 10.86
C LEU A 199 11.42 -1.15 9.85
N GLN A 200 11.51 0.13 9.49
CA GLN A 200 10.75 0.73 8.39
C GLN A 200 11.04 -0.01 7.07
N PHE A 201 10.08 0.02 6.13
CA PHE A 201 10.29 -0.67 4.85
C PHE A 201 11.46 -0.08 4.06
N SER A 202 11.69 1.23 4.15
CA SER A 202 12.82 1.93 3.52
C SER A 202 14.20 1.43 3.98
N GLU A 203 14.29 0.78 5.14
CA GLU A 203 15.56 0.31 5.73
C GLU A 203 15.85 -1.16 5.40
N VAL A 204 14.87 -1.90 4.86
CA VAL A 204 14.95 -3.37 4.71
C VAL A 204 16.12 -3.80 3.85
N TYR A 205 16.27 -3.23 2.66
CA TYR A 205 17.32 -3.63 1.73
C TYR A 205 18.72 -3.44 2.34
N SER A 206 18.99 -2.27 2.92
CA SER A 206 20.29 -1.97 3.56
C SER A 206 20.54 -2.83 4.80
N ALA A 207 19.53 -3.09 5.63
CA ALA A 207 19.66 -3.95 6.80
C ALA A 207 19.98 -5.41 6.43
N LEU A 208 19.43 -5.92 5.33
CA LEU A 208 19.75 -7.24 4.78
C LEU A 208 21.15 -7.26 4.15
N GLN A 209 21.50 -6.23 3.38
CA GLN A 209 22.79 -6.10 2.72
C GLN A 209 23.95 -6.05 3.74
N THR A 210 23.78 -5.28 4.81
CA THR A 210 24.78 -5.14 5.90
C THR A 210 24.71 -6.25 6.95
N LYS A 211 23.76 -7.21 6.80
CA LYS A 211 23.57 -8.35 7.71
C LYS A 211 23.22 -7.95 9.15
N ILE A 212 22.63 -6.78 9.34
CA ILE A 212 21.98 -6.42 10.61
C ILE A 212 20.86 -7.43 10.91
N VAL A 213 20.15 -7.86 9.84
CA VAL A 213 19.22 -8.98 9.86
C VAL A 213 19.58 -9.98 8.74
N ASP A 214 19.28 -11.27 8.96
CA ASP A 214 19.58 -12.34 8.00
C ASP A 214 18.37 -12.67 7.11
N ALA A 215 17.19 -12.29 7.56
CA ALA A 215 15.90 -12.63 6.97
C ALA A 215 14.93 -11.45 6.99
N GLN A 216 13.90 -11.55 6.18
CA GLN A 216 12.74 -10.67 6.17
C GLN A 216 11.50 -11.45 5.70
N GLU A 217 10.31 -10.85 5.79
CA GLU A 217 9.07 -11.44 5.31
C GLU A 217 8.24 -10.38 4.55
N ASN A 218 7.79 -10.74 3.36
CA ASN A 218 6.95 -9.92 2.48
C ASN A 218 6.27 -10.81 1.42
N PRO A 219 5.22 -10.33 0.75
CA PRO A 219 4.68 -10.98 -0.45
C PRO A 219 5.69 -10.99 -1.60
N LEU A 220 5.56 -11.97 -2.49
CA LEU A 220 6.47 -12.12 -3.63
C LEU A 220 6.56 -10.87 -4.53
N PRO A 221 5.45 -10.15 -4.85
CA PRO A 221 5.53 -8.92 -5.61
C PRO A 221 6.43 -7.86 -4.96
N ILE A 222 6.40 -7.74 -3.62
CA ILE A 222 7.28 -6.82 -2.88
C ILE A 222 8.73 -7.27 -2.96
N ILE A 223 9.00 -8.58 -2.78
CA ILE A 223 10.35 -9.14 -2.89
C ILE A 223 10.95 -8.82 -4.27
N GLN A 224 10.12 -8.88 -5.33
CA GLN A 224 10.53 -8.58 -6.70
C GLN A 224 10.81 -7.08 -6.90
N VAL A 225 9.83 -6.20 -6.63
CA VAL A 225 9.95 -4.77 -6.97
C VAL A 225 10.95 -4.03 -6.08
N ALA A 226 11.14 -4.48 -4.84
CA ALA A 226 12.14 -3.95 -3.92
C ALA A 226 13.51 -4.66 -4.07
N LYS A 227 13.65 -5.56 -5.04
CA LYS A 227 14.88 -6.28 -5.38
C LYS A 227 15.50 -7.04 -4.20
N LEU A 228 14.68 -7.51 -3.26
CA LEU A 228 15.19 -8.21 -2.08
C LEU A 228 15.90 -9.53 -2.42
N TYR A 229 15.65 -10.09 -3.61
CA TYR A 229 16.35 -11.24 -4.14
C TYR A 229 17.87 -11.01 -4.35
N GLU A 230 18.31 -9.75 -4.48
CA GLU A 230 19.75 -9.44 -4.60
C GLU A 230 20.52 -9.65 -3.28
N VAL A 231 19.83 -9.55 -2.14
CA VAL A 231 20.39 -9.66 -0.78
C VAL A 231 19.88 -10.86 0.00
N GLN A 232 19.05 -11.71 -0.63
CA GLN A 232 18.48 -12.94 -0.06
C GLN A 232 18.76 -14.12 -0.98
N LYS A 233 18.89 -15.33 -0.44
CA LYS A 233 19.20 -16.56 -1.21
C LYS A 233 18.04 -17.54 -1.27
N TYR A 234 17.22 -17.59 -0.23
CA TYR A 234 16.14 -18.55 -0.06
C TYR A 234 14.82 -17.84 0.15
N CYS A 235 13.74 -18.38 -0.39
CA CYS A 235 12.38 -17.96 -0.16
C CYS A 235 11.53 -19.17 0.26
N SER A 236 11.14 -19.21 1.50
CA SER A 236 10.29 -20.26 2.05
C SER A 236 8.83 -19.82 2.01
N LEU A 237 7.98 -20.60 1.32
CA LEU A 237 6.58 -20.30 1.09
C LEU A 237 5.76 -20.54 2.35
N THR A 238 5.93 -19.65 3.32
CA THR A 238 5.33 -19.75 4.65
C THR A 238 3.85 -19.38 4.67
N ASN A 239 3.39 -18.50 3.80
CA ASN A 239 2.00 -17.98 3.78
C ASN A 239 1.45 -17.65 5.18
N HIS A 240 2.33 -17.21 6.07
CA HIS A 240 2.05 -17.09 7.50
C HIS A 240 1.10 -15.95 7.85
N ILE A 241 0.98 -14.96 6.98
CA ILE A 241 0.05 -13.82 7.08
C ILE A 241 -0.45 -13.50 5.67
N TRP A 242 -1.76 -13.25 5.53
CA TRP A 242 -2.22 -12.39 4.44
C TRP A 242 -2.24 -10.95 4.93
N ASP A 243 -1.65 -10.04 4.16
CA ASP A 243 -1.62 -8.61 4.46
C ASP A 243 -2.29 -7.82 3.33
N GLY A 244 -2.91 -6.71 3.69
CA GLY A 244 -3.55 -5.82 2.73
C GLY A 244 -3.23 -4.37 3.05
N PHE A 245 -3.40 -3.53 2.06
CA PHE A 245 -3.25 -2.09 2.19
C PHE A 245 -4.62 -1.44 2.39
N TRP A 246 -4.76 -0.70 3.47
CA TRP A 246 -5.88 0.20 3.65
C TRP A 246 -5.59 1.50 2.90
N PHE A 247 -6.40 1.84 1.88
CA PHE A 247 -6.39 3.20 1.36
C PHE A 247 -7.13 4.07 2.37
N ILE A 248 -6.39 4.98 3.03
CA ILE A 248 -6.94 5.85 4.06
C ILE A 248 -6.82 7.32 3.70
N ALA A 249 -7.74 8.12 4.22
CA ALA A 249 -7.69 9.57 4.13
C ALA A 249 -7.64 10.21 5.53
N ASN A 250 -7.08 11.41 5.62
CA ASN A 250 -7.31 12.31 6.74
C ASN A 250 -8.81 12.59 6.87
N GLY A 251 -9.38 12.32 8.04
CA GLY A 251 -10.84 12.43 8.25
C GLY A 251 -11.39 13.83 7.97
N ALA A 252 -10.70 14.88 8.41
CA ALA A 252 -11.13 16.26 8.18
C ALA A 252 -11.00 16.66 6.69
N ALA A 253 -9.96 16.21 6.00
CA ALA A 253 -9.81 16.44 4.55
C ALA A 253 -10.91 15.73 3.75
N TRP A 254 -11.27 14.50 4.15
CA TRP A 254 -12.38 13.75 3.57
C TRP A 254 -13.73 14.44 3.81
N ASP A 255 -14.00 14.86 5.04
CA ASP A 255 -15.29 15.46 5.43
C ASP A 255 -15.51 16.84 4.79
N ARG A 256 -14.44 17.57 4.41
CA ARG A 256 -14.53 18.84 3.67
C ARG A 256 -14.92 18.67 2.20
N LEU A 257 -14.73 17.51 1.60
CA LEU A 257 -15.16 17.26 0.23
C LEU A 257 -16.70 17.31 0.15
N PRO A 258 -17.29 18.02 -0.82
CA PRO A 258 -18.71 17.93 -1.13
C PRO A 258 -19.13 16.48 -1.41
N LYS A 259 -20.37 16.13 -1.17
CA LYS A 259 -20.86 14.73 -1.29
C LYS A 259 -20.68 14.14 -2.68
N ASP A 260 -20.87 14.94 -3.72
CA ASP A 260 -20.61 14.57 -5.11
C ASP A 260 -19.12 14.26 -5.34
N MET A 261 -18.21 15.05 -4.77
CA MET A 261 -16.76 14.80 -4.84
C MET A 261 -16.36 13.58 -4.02
N GLN A 262 -16.96 13.38 -2.83
CA GLN A 262 -16.75 12.15 -2.04
C GLN A 262 -17.14 10.90 -2.84
N ALA A 263 -18.27 10.95 -3.55
CA ALA A 263 -18.73 9.83 -4.38
C ALA A 263 -17.77 9.53 -5.54
N ILE A 264 -17.26 10.57 -6.24
CA ILE A 264 -16.27 10.42 -7.32
C ILE A 264 -14.98 9.80 -6.77
N VAL A 265 -14.43 10.35 -5.69
CA VAL A 265 -13.17 9.87 -5.10
C VAL A 265 -13.32 8.44 -4.58
N ALA A 266 -14.41 8.13 -3.87
CA ALA A 266 -14.65 6.79 -3.36
C ALA A 266 -14.84 5.78 -4.49
N GLY A 267 -15.59 6.11 -5.53
CA GLY A 267 -15.81 5.25 -6.69
C GLY A 267 -14.49 4.91 -7.41
N ALA A 268 -13.67 5.93 -7.69
CA ALA A 268 -12.39 5.74 -8.37
C ALA A 268 -11.40 4.89 -7.54
N ILE A 269 -11.21 5.21 -6.25
CA ILE A 269 -10.27 4.50 -5.37
C ILE A 269 -10.72 3.05 -5.13
N ASN A 270 -12.01 2.81 -4.86
CA ASN A 270 -12.52 1.46 -4.67
C ASN A 270 -12.44 0.64 -5.97
N GLY A 271 -12.79 1.23 -7.11
CA GLY A 271 -12.67 0.59 -8.41
C GLY A 271 -11.22 0.23 -8.76
N ALA A 272 -10.28 1.14 -8.50
CA ALA A 272 -8.85 0.89 -8.68
C ALA A 272 -8.35 -0.23 -7.75
N GLY A 273 -8.82 -0.28 -6.50
CA GLY A 273 -8.50 -1.35 -5.56
C GLY A 273 -8.93 -2.73 -6.06
N VAL A 274 -10.12 -2.85 -6.61
CA VAL A 274 -10.59 -4.12 -7.20
C VAL A 274 -9.74 -4.53 -8.42
N ARG A 275 -9.37 -3.57 -9.28
CA ARG A 275 -8.48 -3.85 -10.43
C ARG A 275 -7.08 -4.26 -9.95
N GLN A 276 -6.55 -3.60 -8.93
CA GLN A 276 -5.24 -3.92 -8.34
C GLN A 276 -5.19 -5.35 -7.77
N ARG A 277 -6.26 -5.84 -7.13
CA ARG A 277 -6.37 -7.26 -6.70
C ARG A 277 -6.22 -8.22 -7.89
N GLY A 278 -6.82 -7.89 -9.04
CA GLY A 278 -6.67 -8.65 -10.28
C GLY A 278 -5.23 -8.66 -10.80
N ASP A 279 -4.55 -7.52 -10.73
CA ASP A 279 -3.14 -7.40 -11.14
C ASP A 279 -2.22 -8.23 -10.25
N ILE A 280 -2.40 -8.19 -8.93
CA ILE A 280 -1.61 -9.02 -7.99
C ILE A 280 -1.87 -10.51 -8.22
N ARG A 281 -3.13 -10.90 -8.45
CA ARG A 281 -3.46 -12.30 -8.78
C ARG A 281 -2.73 -12.75 -10.04
N LYS A 282 -2.73 -11.92 -11.10
CA LYS A 282 -2.02 -12.21 -12.35
C LYS A 282 -0.51 -12.26 -12.14
N LEU A 283 0.05 -11.30 -11.40
CA LEU A 283 1.48 -11.26 -11.11
C LEU A 283 1.94 -12.49 -10.31
N ASN A 284 1.14 -12.93 -9.34
CA ASN A 284 1.45 -14.12 -8.53
C ASN A 284 1.56 -15.42 -9.35
N GLN A 285 1.02 -15.47 -10.58
CA GLN A 285 1.16 -16.64 -11.46
C GLN A 285 2.57 -16.79 -12.05
N SER A 286 3.35 -15.71 -12.14
CA SER A 286 4.68 -15.73 -12.80
C SER A 286 5.81 -15.23 -11.91
N VAL A 287 5.52 -14.52 -10.82
CA VAL A 287 6.53 -13.85 -9.99
C VAL A 287 7.52 -14.82 -9.35
N GLN A 288 7.07 -16.03 -8.98
CA GLN A 288 7.97 -17.04 -8.42
C GLN A 288 9.01 -17.47 -9.45
N SER A 289 8.59 -17.83 -10.66
CA SER A 289 9.50 -18.23 -11.75
C SER A 289 10.47 -17.10 -12.15
N ASP A 290 9.99 -15.85 -12.13
CA ASP A 290 10.87 -14.69 -12.36
C ASP A 290 11.94 -14.55 -11.25
N LEU A 291 11.55 -14.71 -9.99
CA LEU A 291 12.49 -14.66 -8.87
C LEU A 291 13.47 -15.84 -8.85
N GLU A 292 13.02 -17.04 -9.26
CA GLU A 292 13.89 -18.21 -9.45
C GLU A 292 14.94 -17.96 -10.54
N SER A 293 14.55 -17.35 -11.66
CA SER A 293 15.49 -16.96 -12.73
C SER A 293 16.54 -15.94 -12.28
N LYS A 294 16.25 -15.17 -11.22
CA LYS A 294 17.15 -14.23 -10.57
C LYS A 294 17.98 -14.87 -9.45
N GLY A 295 17.88 -16.17 -9.26
CA GLY A 295 18.72 -16.94 -8.34
C GLY A 295 18.13 -17.18 -6.95
N LEU A 296 16.89 -16.73 -6.68
CA LEU A 296 16.22 -17.00 -5.41
C LEU A 296 15.73 -18.45 -5.38
N LYS A 297 16.11 -19.21 -4.35
CA LYS A 297 15.76 -20.64 -4.21
C LYS A 297 14.50 -20.79 -3.37
N PHE A 298 13.50 -21.46 -3.93
CA PHE A 298 12.20 -21.64 -3.26
C PHE A 298 12.09 -23.02 -2.59
N ASN A 299 11.38 -23.06 -1.46
CA ASN A 299 10.96 -24.29 -0.81
C ASN A 299 9.55 -24.15 -0.19
N LYS A 300 8.86 -25.28 -0.08
CA LYS A 300 7.64 -25.41 0.71
C LYS A 300 7.98 -25.61 2.18
N VAL A 301 7.04 -25.29 3.07
CA VAL A 301 7.19 -25.44 4.52
C VAL A 301 6.15 -26.38 5.11
N ALA A 302 6.45 -26.96 6.27
CA ALA A 302 5.51 -27.70 7.11
C ALA A 302 4.64 -26.70 7.90
N ALA A 303 3.60 -26.13 7.27
CA ALA A 303 2.77 -25.07 7.86
C ALA A 303 2.18 -25.43 9.23
N ASP A 304 1.81 -26.70 9.44
CA ASP A 304 1.27 -27.16 10.70
C ASP A 304 2.24 -27.05 11.86
N SER A 305 3.56 -27.15 11.62
CA SER A 305 4.58 -26.96 12.65
C SER A 305 4.57 -25.52 13.20
N PHE A 306 4.33 -24.53 12.32
CA PHE A 306 4.22 -23.13 12.72
C PHE A 306 2.94 -22.87 13.51
N ARG A 307 1.79 -23.42 13.05
CA ARG A 307 0.50 -23.32 13.76
C ARG A 307 0.60 -23.94 15.16
N ALA A 308 1.19 -25.12 15.28
CA ALA A 308 1.41 -25.78 16.55
C ALA A 308 2.30 -24.93 17.48
N LYS A 309 3.44 -24.45 16.99
CA LYS A 309 4.36 -23.60 17.75
C LYS A 309 3.69 -22.33 18.26
N LEU A 310 2.85 -21.68 17.45
CA LEU A 310 2.12 -20.48 17.86
C LEU A 310 1.06 -20.80 18.93
N ARG A 311 0.35 -21.94 18.84
CA ARG A 311 -0.59 -22.39 19.87
C ARG A 311 0.13 -22.65 21.19
N ASP A 312 1.19 -23.44 21.16
CA ASP A 312 1.96 -23.84 22.34
C ASP A 312 2.59 -22.63 23.05
N ALA A 313 3.02 -21.62 22.29
CA ALA A 313 3.50 -20.34 22.81
C ALA A 313 2.36 -19.40 23.30
N GLY A 314 1.10 -19.81 23.19
CA GLY A 314 -0.05 -19.01 23.62
C GLY A 314 -0.32 -17.76 22.77
N PHE A 315 0.21 -17.69 21.54
CA PHE A 315 0.08 -16.53 20.66
C PHE A 315 -1.38 -16.16 20.40
N TYR A 316 -2.22 -17.12 20.00
CA TYR A 316 -3.63 -16.86 19.70
C TYR A 316 -4.43 -16.43 20.93
N LYS A 317 -4.21 -17.08 22.10
CA LYS A 317 -4.84 -16.71 23.37
C LYS A 317 -4.49 -15.27 23.77
N ASN A 318 -3.22 -14.89 23.63
CA ASN A 318 -2.76 -13.53 23.91
C ASN A 318 -3.42 -12.50 23.00
N TRP A 319 -3.47 -12.76 21.70
CA TRP A 319 -4.02 -11.80 20.73
C TRP A 319 -5.55 -11.75 20.77
N LYS A 320 -6.21 -12.86 21.08
CA LYS A 320 -7.64 -12.88 21.41
C LYS A 320 -7.97 -11.90 22.55
N GLY A 321 -7.16 -11.92 23.60
CA GLY A 321 -7.31 -10.99 24.73
C GLY A 321 -7.06 -9.52 24.33
N ARG A 322 -6.06 -9.27 23.48
CA ARG A 322 -5.70 -7.90 23.02
C ARG A 322 -6.72 -7.29 22.07
N PHE A 323 -7.23 -8.07 21.12
CA PHE A 323 -8.26 -7.62 20.17
C PHE A 323 -9.64 -7.51 20.83
N GLY A 324 -9.86 -8.28 21.90
CA GLY A 324 -11.13 -8.38 22.59
C GLY A 324 -12.11 -9.34 21.91
N PRO A 325 -13.17 -9.73 22.64
CA PRO A 325 -14.10 -10.77 22.18
C PRO A 325 -14.86 -10.42 20.91
N GLN A 326 -15.18 -9.13 20.72
CA GLN A 326 -15.93 -8.68 19.56
C GLN A 326 -15.10 -8.81 18.27
N ALA A 327 -13.89 -8.24 18.24
CA ALA A 327 -13.02 -8.30 17.06
C ALA A 327 -12.64 -9.74 16.72
N TRP A 328 -12.26 -10.51 17.74
CA TRP A 328 -11.89 -11.90 17.55
C TRP A 328 -13.05 -12.75 17.08
N GLY A 329 -14.26 -12.54 17.64
CA GLY A 329 -15.47 -13.23 17.20
C GLY A 329 -15.82 -12.97 15.75
N VAL A 330 -15.67 -11.71 15.27
CA VAL A 330 -15.87 -11.36 13.86
C VAL A 330 -14.86 -12.08 12.96
N LEU A 331 -13.58 -12.20 13.38
CA LEU A 331 -12.58 -12.96 12.64
C LEU A 331 -12.94 -14.46 12.61
N GLU A 332 -13.19 -15.09 13.76
CA GLU A 332 -13.51 -16.53 13.82
C GLU A 332 -14.82 -16.91 13.08
N GLN A 333 -15.76 -15.99 12.95
CA GLN A 333 -16.94 -16.19 12.09
C GLN A 333 -16.59 -16.26 10.61
N ALA A 334 -15.55 -15.54 10.17
CA ALA A 334 -15.14 -15.51 8.77
C ALA A 334 -14.20 -16.66 8.38
N VAL A 335 -13.33 -17.11 9.30
CA VAL A 335 -12.23 -18.04 9.01
C VAL A 335 -12.26 -19.34 9.81
N GLY A 336 -13.26 -19.52 10.69
CA GLY A 336 -13.30 -20.63 11.63
C GLY A 336 -12.48 -20.38 12.90
N LYS A 337 -12.50 -21.35 13.84
CA LYS A 337 -11.77 -21.25 15.10
C LYS A 337 -10.24 -21.32 14.86
N LEU A 338 -9.52 -20.40 15.50
CA LEU A 338 -8.06 -20.29 15.39
C LEU A 338 -7.32 -20.91 16.59
N ALA A 339 -7.99 -21.03 17.73
CA ALA A 339 -7.46 -21.58 18.97
C ALA A 339 -8.52 -22.37 19.75
#